data_225bbdcf0b4df0e81ffd929014c4129e
#
_entry.id   225bbdcf0b4df0e81ffd929014c4129e
#
_cell.length_a   1.000
_cell.length_b   1.000
_cell.length_c   1.000
_cell.angle_alpha   90.00
_cell.angle_beta   90.00
_cell.angle_gamma   90.00
#
_symmetry.space_group_name_H-M   'P 1'
#
loop_
_entity.id
_entity.type
_entity.pdbx_description
1 polymer ?
#
loop_
_entity_poly.entity_id
_entity_poly.type
_entity_poly.pdbx_seq_one_letter_code
_entity_poly.pdbx_strand_id
1 'polypeptide(L)'
;MTTNLRPILKNKYYLYLTEFFTGVSVMAVELGASRLLAPYFSSSQIVWTIIIGTIMIAMALGNLWGGRTADKDPNTDRLYRRILVAAVWIAAIPVVGKYIILGISGLLVLTINTNFLIVAAFCTCMVLFVFPLFLLGTVTPSLVKYSVDSLEDSGKTVGTLGAFNTIGSILGTFLPTFVTIPAVGTAVTFLLFSGILLAIGLIYFLSSKTQWKKCLVSLVLFAACAVFGNSGSFAFWANDLTYEGESVYNYLQVTENERHVSLSTNVLFGVQSVRMKSDSLTGMYYDYALAAPVMAGLDQSNPGRILILGNGTGTFATQCTRYFPGSQISGVEIDDKITDLAKTYFALPETVDVTTYDGRAYLQAIEGQYDVIQVDAYQDITIPFQMSSTEFFTLVKEHLAPGGVMVVNLNMHSDGEGSINQALCDTIASLFPHVYTVDIPGATNRELFASMDGDPLRTLAQEKGSVTASDLRTQLDKVQDGLRHYVGGERILTDDQAPVEVLGMRAIDGLIQAELQYYQKIYREEGLKGLLAQF
;
A
#
# COMPACT_ATOMS: atom_id res chain seq x y z
N MET A 1 -11.24 42.05 -29.41
CA MET A 1 -11.87 42.51 -28.15
C MET A 1 -10.80 42.52 -27.08
N THR A 2 -10.25 43.68 -26.78
CA THR A 2 -9.28 43.83 -25.68
C THR A 2 -10.00 43.59 -24.35
N THR A 3 -9.99 42.38 -23.88
CA THR A 3 -10.41 42.07 -22.51
C THR A 3 -9.57 42.95 -21.57
N ASN A 4 -10.25 43.69 -20.65
CA ASN A 4 -9.61 44.45 -19.57
C ASN A 4 -8.91 43.47 -18.62
N LEU A 5 -7.79 42.91 -19.08
CA LEU A 5 -6.96 42.01 -18.28
C LEU A 5 -6.43 42.76 -17.06
N ARG A 6 -6.51 42.14 -15.88
CA ARG A 6 -5.89 42.65 -14.66
C ARG A 6 -4.39 42.91 -14.91
N PRO A 7 -3.79 43.93 -14.28
CA PRO A 7 -2.39 44.31 -14.53
C PRO A 7 -1.41 43.15 -14.44
N ILE A 8 -1.59 42.20 -13.51
CA ILE A 8 -0.73 41.04 -13.32
C ILE A 8 -0.80 40.07 -14.51
N LEU A 9 -1.93 39.97 -15.20
CA LEU A 9 -2.13 39.07 -16.35
C LEU A 9 -1.57 39.63 -17.65
N LYS A 10 -1.12 40.89 -17.66
CA LYS A 10 -0.35 41.45 -18.78
C LYS A 10 1.05 40.81 -18.84
N ASN A 11 1.50 40.24 -17.72
CA ASN A 11 2.70 39.43 -17.66
C ASN A 11 2.38 37.97 -18.03
N LYS A 12 2.70 37.55 -19.25
CA LYS A 12 2.50 36.16 -19.74
C LYS A 12 3.18 35.10 -18.85
N TYR A 13 4.26 35.46 -18.18
CA TYR A 13 4.94 34.55 -17.22
C TYR A 13 4.03 34.14 -16.06
N TYR A 14 3.17 35.02 -15.59
CA TYR A 14 2.23 34.66 -14.52
C TYR A 14 1.21 33.62 -14.95
N LEU A 15 0.74 33.69 -16.21
CA LEU A 15 -0.15 32.68 -16.79
C LEU A 15 0.57 31.33 -16.94
N TYR A 16 1.81 31.35 -17.42
CA TYR A 16 2.63 30.14 -17.56
C TYR A 16 2.93 29.49 -16.19
N LEU A 17 3.26 30.30 -15.16
CA LEU A 17 3.43 29.82 -13.79
C LEU A 17 2.14 29.23 -13.22
N THR A 18 0.98 29.85 -13.49
CA THR A 18 -0.31 29.31 -13.08
C THR A 18 -0.55 27.93 -13.68
N GLU A 19 -0.30 27.77 -14.98
CA GLU A 19 -0.45 26.49 -15.68
C GLU A 19 0.54 25.43 -15.17
N PHE A 20 1.80 25.81 -15.01
CA PHE A 20 2.86 24.96 -14.52
C PHE A 20 2.52 24.40 -13.11
N PHE A 21 2.20 25.29 -12.16
CA PHE A 21 1.89 24.84 -10.80
C PHE A 21 0.52 24.14 -10.70
N THR A 22 -0.39 24.37 -11.62
CA THR A 22 -1.60 23.56 -11.74
C THR A 22 -1.24 22.12 -12.09
N GLY A 23 -0.37 21.91 -13.10
CA GLY A 23 0.12 20.58 -13.46
C GLY A 23 0.86 19.91 -12.32
N VAL A 24 1.77 20.63 -11.64
CA VAL A 24 2.46 20.14 -10.42
C VAL A 24 1.46 19.65 -9.39
N SER A 25 0.46 20.48 -9.05
CA SER A 25 -0.49 20.17 -7.98
C SER A 25 -1.46 19.05 -8.31
N VAL A 26 -1.89 18.93 -9.58
CA VAL A 26 -2.75 17.82 -10.02
C VAL A 26 -2.05 16.48 -9.81
N MET A 27 -0.80 16.35 -10.29
CA MET A 27 -0.05 15.11 -10.13
C MET A 27 0.34 14.82 -8.68
N ALA A 28 0.68 15.87 -7.92
CA ALA A 28 0.96 15.71 -6.48
C ALA A 28 -0.27 15.21 -5.70
N VAL A 29 -1.47 15.68 -6.06
CA VAL A 29 -2.73 15.20 -5.47
C VAL A 29 -2.99 13.75 -5.88
N GLU A 30 -2.71 13.36 -7.13
CA GLU A 30 -2.89 11.99 -7.61
C GLU A 30 -2.02 11.00 -6.83
N LEU A 31 -0.74 11.30 -6.67
CA LEU A 31 0.18 10.47 -5.90
C LEU A 31 -0.13 10.50 -4.40
N GLY A 32 -0.47 11.66 -3.85
CA GLY A 32 -0.93 11.78 -2.48
C GLY A 32 -2.24 11.01 -2.22
N ALA A 33 -3.14 10.93 -3.23
CA ALA A 33 -4.38 10.17 -3.12
C ALA A 33 -4.13 8.68 -2.90
N SER A 34 -3.19 8.08 -3.63
CA SER A 34 -2.85 6.66 -3.42
C SER A 34 -2.32 6.41 -2.01
N ARG A 35 -1.46 7.31 -1.51
CA ARG A 35 -0.92 7.23 -0.14
C ARG A 35 -1.98 7.41 0.94
N LEU A 36 -2.91 8.33 0.73
CA LEU A 36 -4.04 8.56 1.66
C LEU A 36 -4.99 7.35 1.72
N LEU A 37 -5.18 6.67 0.60
CA LEU A 37 -6.12 5.55 0.48
C LEU A 37 -5.49 4.20 0.84
N ALA A 38 -4.18 4.03 0.67
CA ALA A 38 -3.48 2.77 0.92
C ALA A 38 -3.72 2.18 2.32
N PRO A 39 -3.70 2.95 3.43
CA PRO A 39 -3.98 2.43 4.75
C PRO A 39 -5.37 1.79 4.91
N TYR A 40 -6.33 2.15 4.05
CA TYR A 40 -7.73 1.71 4.12
C TYR A 40 -8.13 0.70 3.05
N PHE A 41 -7.55 0.81 1.84
CA PHE A 41 -7.99 0.04 0.67
C PHE A 41 -6.87 -0.77 0.01
N SER A 42 -5.67 -0.79 0.60
CA SER A 42 -4.48 -1.37 0.00
C SER A 42 -3.87 -0.52 -1.14
N SER A 43 -2.63 -0.82 -1.50
CA SER A 43 -1.89 -0.17 -2.59
C SER A 43 -1.99 -0.95 -3.92
N SER A 44 -3.02 -1.77 -4.12
CA SER A 44 -3.19 -2.62 -5.30
C SER A 44 -3.31 -1.82 -6.62
N GLN A 45 -2.94 -2.44 -7.74
CA GLN A 45 -3.10 -1.84 -9.08
C GLN A 45 -4.57 -1.50 -9.38
N ILE A 46 -5.53 -2.25 -8.80
CA ILE A 46 -6.96 -1.98 -8.97
C ILE A 46 -7.33 -0.65 -8.32
N VAL A 47 -6.86 -0.39 -7.09
CA VAL A 47 -7.07 0.89 -6.39
C VAL A 47 -6.40 2.04 -7.16
N TRP A 48 -5.18 1.84 -7.66
CA TRP A 48 -4.50 2.78 -8.55
C TRP A 48 -5.31 3.10 -9.81
N THR A 49 -5.87 2.09 -10.47
CA THR A 49 -6.72 2.26 -11.66
C THR A 49 -7.95 3.10 -11.34
N ILE A 50 -8.58 2.90 -10.18
CA ILE A 50 -9.72 3.70 -9.71
C ILE A 50 -9.32 5.16 -9.50
N ILE A 51 -8.18 5.41 -8.84
CA ILE A 51 -7.67 6.77 -8.59
C ILE A 51 -7.43 7.48 -9.91
N ILE A 52 -6.62 6.90 -10.79
CA ILE A 52 -6.27 7.49 -12.10
C ILE A 52 -7.54 7.74 -12.92
N GLY A 53 -8.40 6.72 -13.06
CA GLY A 53 -9.64 6.84 -13.85
C GLY A 53 -10.56 7.93 -13.34
N THR A 54 -10.74 8.03 -12.02
CA THR A 54 -11.58 9.07 -11.39
C THR A 54 -11.01 10.46 -11.60
N ILE A 55 -9.70 10.62 -11.45
CA ILE A 55 -9.00 11.91 -11.66
C ILE A 55 -9.09 12.33 -13.13
N MET A 56 -8.84 11.42 -14.05
CA MET A 56 -8.95 11.72 -15.49
C MET A 56 -10.37 12.13 -15.90
N ILE A 57 -11.41 11.49 -15.35
CA ILE A 57 -12.80 11.89 -15.56
C ILE A 57 -13.02 13.32 -15.03
N ALA A 58 -12.56 13.62 -13.82
CA ALA A 58 -12.69 14.96 -13.24
C ALA A 58 -12.01 16.03 -14.10
N MET A 59 -10.80 15.77 -14.56
CA MET A 59 -10.03 16.67 -15.44
C MET A 59 -10.71 16.86 -16.80
N ALA A 60 -11.19 15.79 -17.42
CA ALA A 60 -11.90 15.86 -18.71
C ALA A 60 -13.17 16.71 -18.60
N LEU A 61 -13.99 16.46 -17.57
CA LEU A 61 -15.19 17.25 -17.31
C LEU A 61 -14.85 18.71 -16.99
N GLY A 62 -13.79 18.96 -16.23
CA GLY A 62 -13.26 20.28 -15.93
C GLY A 62 -12.83 21.03 -17.20
N ASN A 63 -12.10 20.39 -18.08
CA ASN A 63 -11.67 20.93 -19.37
C ASN A 63 -12.88 21.33 -20.26
N LEU A 64 -13.84 20.43 -20.40
CA LEU A 64 -15.06 20.68 -21.20
C LEU A 64 -15.88 21.85 -20.65
N TRP A 65 -16.10 21.85 -19.34
CA TRP A 65 -16.88 22.90 -18.70
C TRP A 65 -16.10 24.22 -18.62
N GLY A 66 -14.81 24.17 -18.38
CA GLY A 66 -13.90 25.32 -18.36
C GLY A 66 -13.87 26.04 -19.69
N GLY A 67 -13.71 25.31 -20.79
CA GLY A 67 -13.77 25.88 -22.15
C GLY A 67 -15.09 26.56 -22.44
N ARG A 68 -16.21 25.86 -22.21
CA ARG A 68 -17.55 26.43 -22.43
C ARG A 68 -17.82 27.69 -21.60
N THR A 69 -17.35 27.72 -20.36
CA THR A 69 -17.57 28.89 -19.48
C THR A 69 -16.63 30.04 -19.81
N ALA A 70 -15.41 29.78 -20.25
CA ALA A 70 -14.46 30.79 -20.70
C ALA A 70 -14.91 31.46 -22.02
N ASP A 71 -15.56 30.71 -22.92
CA ASP A 71 -16.10 31.24 -24.16
C ASP A 71 -17.32 32.14 -23.93
N LYS A 72 -18.19 31.76 -22.98
CA LYS A 72 -19.41 32.57 -22.67
C LYS A 72 -19.12 33.85 -21.91
N ASP A 73 -18.19 33.79 -20.96
CA ASP A 73 -17.82 34.91 -20.09
C ASP A 73 -16.36 34.78 -19.66
N PRO A 74 -15.45 35.45 -20.40
CA PRO A 74 -14.02 35.41 -20.13
C PRO A 74 -13.63 36.22 -18.88
N ASN A 75 -14.05 35.76 -17.71
CA ASN A 75 -13.80 36.41 -16.42
C ASN A 75 -12.67 35.74 -15.67
N THR A 76 -11.50 36.38 -15.65
CA THR A 76 -10.30 35.90 -14.98
C THR A 76 -10.48 35.78 -13.47
N ASP A 77 -11.26 36.63 -12.81
CA ASP A 77 -11.56 36.52 -11.38
C ASP A 77 -12.30 35.21 -11.05
N ARG A 78 -13.06 34.65 -12.00
CA ARG A 78 -13.73 33.36 -11.83
C ARG A 78 -12.73 32.21 -11.81
N LEU A 79 -11.72 32.25 -12.68
CA LEU A 79 -10.66 31.24 -12.72
C LEU A 79 -9.89 31.22 -11.41
N TYR A 80 -9.36 32.36 -10.96
CA TYR A 80 -8.54 32.39 -9.74
C TYR A 80 -9.35 32.11 -8.48
N ARG A 81 -10.66 32.37 -8.46
CA ARG A 81 -11.54 31.89 -7.40
C ARG A 81 -11.65 30.36 -7.36
N ARG A 82 -11.74 29.70 -8.54
CA ARG A 82 -11.75 28.24 -8.62
C ARG A 82 -10.45 27.66 -8.10
N ILE A 83 -9.31 28.27 -8.42
CA ILE A 83 -7.99 27.86 -7.90
C ILE A 83 -7.96 28.01 -6.36
N LEU A 84 -8.44 29.13 -5.79
CA LEU A 84 -8.51 29.28 -4.34
C LEU A 84 -9.40 28.22 -3.65
N VAL A 85 -10.56 27.93 -4.25
CA VAL A 85 -11.46 26.90 -3.71
C VAL A 85 -10.81 25.51 -3.80
N ALA A 86 -10.18 25.19 -4.94
CA ALA A 86 -9.45 23.92 -5.09
C ALA A 86 -8.31 23.80 -4.08
N ALA A 87 -7.54 24.86 -3.87
CA ALA A 87 -6.46 24.89 -2.89
C ALA A 87 -6.95 24.59 -1.47
N VAL A 88 -8.00 25.25 -1.02
CA VAL A 88 -8.58 25.02 0.31
C VAL A 88 -9.15 23.61 0.44
N TRP A 89 -9.83 23.11 -0.61
CA TRP A 89 -10.36 21.74 -0.60
C TRP A 89 -9.26 20.70 -0.51
N ILE A 90 -8.20 20.86 -1.32
CA ILE A 90 -7.04 19.94 -1.30
C ILE A 90 -6.36 19.96 0.09
N ALA A 91 -6.19 21.15 0.69
CA ALA A 91 -5.67 21.27 2.06
C ALA A 91 -6.56 20.60 3.10
N ALA A 92 -7.88 20.54 2.88
CA ALA A 92 -8.81 19.89 3.80
C ALA A 92 -8.79 18.35 3.69
N ILE A 93 -8.34 17.77 2.58
CA ILE A 93 -8.35 16.32 2.35
C ILE A 93 -7.67 15.54 3.49
N PRO A 94 -6.45 15.86 3.95
CA PRO A 94 -5.82 15.13 5.07
C PRO A 94 -6.60 15.23 6.38
N VAL A 95 -7.33 16.33 6.58
CA VAL A 95 -8.12 16.56 7.81
C VAL A 95 -9.38 15.71 7.81
N VAL A 96 -10.17 15.79 6.73
CA VAL A 96 -11.51 15.20 6.67
C VAL A 96 -11.55 13.84 5.96
N GLY A 97 -10.52 13.51 5.18
CA GLY A 97 -10.49 12.33 4.31
C GLY A 97 -10.74 11.03 5.08
N LYS A 98 -10.05 10.82 6.19
CA LYS A 98 -10.22 9.64 7.04
C LYS A 98 -11.66 9.45 7.55
N TYR A 99 -12.34 10.52 7.94
CA TYR A 99 -13.73 10.46 8.39
C TYR A 99 -14.70 10.17 7.23
N ILE A 100 -14.42 10.71 6.05
CA ILE A 100 -15.19 10.45 4.83
C ILE A 100 -15.01 8.99 4.40
N ILE A 101 -13.78 8.48 4.41
CA ILE A 101 -13.46 7.07 4.10
C ILE A 101 -14.26 6.15 5.02
N LEU A 102 -14.16 6.36 6.33
CA LEU A 102 -14.86 5.54 7.32
C LEU A 102 -16.39 5.67 7.21
N GLY A 103 -16.89 6.88 6.97
CA GLY A 103 -18.33 7.12 6.79
C GLY A 103 -18.89 6.41 5.56
N ILE A 104 -18.17 6.47 4.42
CA ILE A 104 -18.54 5.77 3.18
C ILE A 104 -18.46 4.25 3.40
N SER A 105 -17.35 3.76 3.97
CA SER A 105 -17.17 2.33 4.25
C SER A 105 -18.26 1.80 5.19
N GLY A 106 -18.55 2.51 6.28
CA GLY A 106 -19.60 2.13 7.22
C GLY A 106 -20.99 2.11 6.59
N LEU A 107 -21.30 3.05 5.67
CA LEU A 107 -22.57 3.02 4.94
C LEU A 107 -22.64 1.82 3.97
N LEU A 108 -21.54 1.53 3.28
CA LEU A 108 -21.45 0.46 2.30
C LEU A 108 -21.48 -0.94 2.95
N VAL A 109 -20.94 -1.10 4.16
CA VAL A 109 -21.06 -2.35 4.97
C VAL A 109 -22.52 -2.80 5.08
N LEU A 110 -23.46 -1.87 5.18
CA LEU A 110 -24.88 -2.18 5.32
C LEU A 110 -25.60 -2.45 3.99
N THR A 111 -25.00 -2.11 2.86
CA THR A 111 -25.69 -2.07 1.55
C THR A 111 -25.08 -2.95 0.47
N ILE A 112 -23.82 -3.30 0.58
CA ILE A 112 -23.06 -4.03 -0.44
C ILE A 112 -22.54 -5.35 0.12
N ASN A 113 -22.57 -6.41 -0.69
CA ASN A 113 -22.10 -7.74 -0.32
C ASN A 113 -20.87 -8.20 -1.11
N THR A 114 -20.56 -7.57 -2.23
CA THR A 114 -19.44 -7.96 -3.12
C THR A 114 -18.69 -6.75 -3.62
N ASN A 115 -17.41 -6.94 -3.94
CA ASN A 115 -16.52 -5.87 -4.45
C ASN A 115 -16.48 -4.65 -3.51
N PHE A 116 -16.56 -4.89 -2.21
CA PHE A 116 -16.67 -3.84 -1.19
C PHE A 116 -15.53 -2.83 -1.28
N LEU A 117 -14.27 -3.29 -1.31
CA LEU A 117 -13.10 -2.41 -1.37
C LEU A 117 -13.09 -1.55 -2.63
N ILE A 118 -13.44 -2.13 -3.78
CA ILE A 118 -13.48 -1.44 -5.07
C ILE A 118 -14.51 -0.31 -5.05
N VAL A 119 -15.72 -0.63 -4.59
CA VAL A 119 -16.82 0.35 -4.54
C VAL A 119 -16.55 1.43 -3.50
N ALA A 120 -16.03 1.07 -2.34
CA ALA A 120 -15.69 2.01 -1.28
C ALA A 120 -14.56 2.96 -1.73
N ALA A 121 -13.50 2.45 -2.36
CA ALA A 121 -12.44 3.26 -2.93
C ALA A 121 -12.97 4.20 -4.01
N PHE A 122 -13.80 3.71 -4.95
CA PHE A 122 -14.39 4.52 -6.01
C PHE A 122 -15.27 5.66 -5.44
N CYS A 123 -16.19 5.35 -4.52
CA CYS A 123 -17.05 6.35 -3.89
C CYS A 123 -16.23 7.40 -3.12
N THR A 124 -15.19 6.96 -2.42
CA THR A 124 -14.27 7.85 -1.71
C THR A 124 -13.53 8.78 -2.67
N CYS A 125 -12.98 8.24 -3.76
CA CYS A 125 -12.32 9.05 -4.79
C CYS A 125 -13.27 10.09 -5.41
N MET A 126 -14.51 9.70 -5.68
CA MET A 126 -15.54 10.61 -6.21
C MET A 126 -15.80 11.79 -5.27
N VAL A 127 -15.87 11.56 -3.97
CA VAL A 127 -16.15 12.61 -2.98
C VAL A 127 -14.92 13.48 -2.71
N LEU A 128 -13.75 12.91 -2.54
CA LEU A 128 -12.55 13.63 -2.11
C LEU A 128 -11.87 14.39 -3.26
N PHE A 129 -11.72 13.74 -4.42
CA PHE A 129 -10.83 14.22 -5.48
C PHE A 129 -11.51 14.82 -6.70
N VAL A 130 -12.73 14.38 -7.04
CA VAL A 130 -13.38 14.87 -8.27
C VAL A 130 -13.62 16.37 -8.24
N PHE A 131 -14.14 16.92 -7.15
CA PHE A 131 -14.48 18.33 -7.09
C PHE A 131 -13.25 19.25 -7.25
N PRO A 132 -12.16 19.15 -6.48
CA PRO A 132 -11.01 20.03 -6.63
C PRO A 132 -10.32 19.85 -7.99
N LEU A 133 -10.18 18.61 -8.48
CA LEU A 133 -9.53 18.35 -9.77
C LEU A 133 -10.37 18.77 -10.96
N PHE A 134 -11.70 18.68 -10.87
CA PHE A 134 -12.61 19.30 -11.84
C PHE A 134 -12.37 20.81 -11.92
N LEU A 135 -12.21 21.50 -10.79
CA LEU A 135 -11.91 22.94 -10.78
C LEU A 135 -10.54 23.24 -11.42
N LEU A 136 -9.51 22.45 -11.11
CA LEU A 136 -8.18 22.59 -11.70
C LEU A 136 -8.19 22.27 -13.20
N GLY A 137 -8.99 21.31 -13.65
CA GLY A 137 -9.20 21.03 -15.07
C GLY A 137 -9.74 22.22 -15.86
N THR A 138 -10.40 23.21 -15.21
CA THR A 138 -10.85 24.42 -15.90
C THR A 138 -9.73 25.42 -16.22
N VAL A 139 -8.50 25.21 -15.69
CA VAL A 139 -7.41 26.19 -15.77
C VAL A 139 -6.90 26.30 -17.20
N THR A 140 -6.44 25.20 -17.79
CA THR A 140 -5.86 25.17 -19.14
C THR A 140 -6.76 25.84 -20.19
N PRO A 141 -8.04 25.44 -20.37
CA PRO A 141 -8.87 26.06 -21.39
C PRO A 141 -9.16 27.53 -21.10
N SER A 142 -9.24 27.93 -19.84
CA SER A 142 -9.41 29.33 -19.46
C SER A 142 -8.16 30.16 -19.78
N LEU A 143 -6.96 29.66 -19.46
CA LEU A 143 -5.70 30.35 -19.76
C LEU A 143 -5.45 30.46 -21.27
N VAL A 144 -5.77 29.42 -22.03
CA VAL A 144 -5.73 29.47 -23.50
C VAL A 144 -6.60 30.62 -24.00
N LYS A 145 -7.86 30.68 -23.53
CA LYS A 145 -8.80 31.75 -23.94
C LYS A 145 -8.31 33.15 -23.60
N TYR A 146 -7.62 33.33 -22.49
CA TYR A 146 -7.10 34.64 -22.06
C TYR A 146 -5.78 35.02 -22.74
N SER A 147 -5.04 34.05 -23.30
CA SER A 147 -3.71 34.24 -23.85
C SER A 147 -3.68 34.32 -25.38
N VAL A 148 -4.71 33.84 -26.06
CA VAL A 148 -4.80 33.87 -27.53
C VAL A 148 -5.26 35.23 -27.99
N ASP A 149 -4.37 35.96 -28.65
CA ASP A 149 -4.65 37.29 -29.23
C ASP A 149 -5.19 37.20 -30.66
N SER A 150 -4.75 36.18 -31.43
CA SER A 150 -5.15 35.93 -32.82
C SER A 150 -5.21 34.43 -33.14
N LEU A 151 -5.92 34.07 -34.22
CA LEU A 151 -5.95 32.68 -34.71
C LEU A 151 -4.56 32.19 -35.16
N GLU A 152 -3.71 33.07 -35.69
CA GLU A 152 -2.36 32.75 -36.17
C GLU A 152 -1.42 32.34 -35.04
N ASP A 153 -1.59 32.93 -33.84
CA ASP A 153 -0.76 32.62 -32.66
C ASP A 153 -1.36 31.54 -31.77
N SER A 154 -2.55 31.02 -32.10
CA SER A 154 -3.28 30.07 -31.25
C SER A 154 -2.49 28.77 -31.00
N GLY A 155 -1.88 28.18 -32.04
CA GLY A 155 -1.11 26.96 -31.92
C GLY A 155 0.11 27.10 -30.99
N LYS A 156 0.85 28.21 -31.12
CA LYS A 156 2.00 28.51 -30.27
C LYS A 156 1.59 28.70 -28.81
N THR A 157 0.50 29.41 -28.55
CA THR A 157 -0.01 29.67 -27.20
C THR A 157 -0.48 28.37 -26.53
N VAL A 158 -1.27 27.54 -27.23
CA VAL A 158 -1.73 26.24 -26.74
C VAL A 158 -0.55 25.31 -26.46
N GLY A 159 0.41 25.24 -27.42
CA GLY A 159 1.62 24.41 -27.26
C GLY A 159 2.48 24.86 -26.08
N THR A 160 2.64 26.17 -25.87
CA THR A 160 3.43 26.70 -24.76
C THR A 160 2.76 26.40 -23.41
N LEU A 161 1.46 26.66 -23.25
CA LEU A 161 0.72 26.35 -22.03
C LEU A 161 0.74 24.84 -21.75
N GLY A 162 0.49 24.01 -22.77
CA GLY A 162 0.57 22.55 -22.65
C GLY A 162 1.94 22.07 -22.22
N ALA A 163 3.02 22.66 -22.76
CA ALA A 163 4.39 22.33 -22.34
C ALA A 163 4.65 22.68 -20.87
N PHE A 164 4.23 23.86 -20.41
CA PHE A 164 4.35 24.24 -19.00
C PHE A 164 3.54 23.33 -18.08
N ASN A 165 2.31 22.94 -18.47
CA ASN A 165 1.51 21.95 -17.73
C ASN A 165 2.23 20.61 -17.62
N THR A 166 2.73 20.08 -18.74
CA THR A 166 3.42 18.78 -18.79
C THR A 166 4.70 18.79 -17.95
N ILE A 167 5.54 19.84 -18.06
CA ILE A 167 6.75 19.96 -17.24
C ILE A 167 6.36 20.05 -15.75
N GLY A 168 5.32 20.82 -15.44
CA GLY A 168 4.77 20.88 -14.09
C GLY A 168 4.32 19.51 -13.59
N SER A 169 3.59 18.77 -14.42
CA SER A 169 3.12 17.41 -14.11
C SER A 169 4.28 16.44 -13.84
N ILE A 170 5.34 16.50 -14.62
CA ILE A 170 6.55 15.70 -14.38
C ILE A 170 7.11 15.99 -12.98
N LEU A 171 7.31 17.26 -12.62
CA LEU A 171 7.81 17.62 -11.29
C LEU A 171 6.82 17.21 -10.19
N GLY A 172 5.51 17.38 -10.43
CA GLY A 172 4.46 16.95 -9.52
C GLY A 172 4.36 15.43 -9.35
N THR A 173 4.95 14.65 -10.25
CA THR A 173 5.08 13.20 -10.11
C THR A 173 6.31 12.83 -9.27
N PHE A 174 7.47 13.41 -9.57
CA PHE A 174 8.70 13.01 -8.90
C PHE A 174 8.86 13.59 -7.49
N LEU A 175 8.52 14.87 -7.28
CA LEU A 175 8.72 15.54 -5.99
C LEU A 175 7.93 14.89 -4.83
N PRO A 176 6.63 14.57 -4.96
CA PRO A 176 5.92 13.87 -3.90
C PRO A 176 6.53 12.52 -3.56
N THR A 177 6.80 11.70 -4.57
CA THR A 177 7.24 10.32 -4.37
C THR A 177 8.63 10.23 -3.74
N PHE A 178 9.60 11.00 -4.24
CA PHE A 178 11.00 10.84 -3.84
C PHE A 178 11.46 11.85 -2.79
N VAL A 179 10.71 12.92 -2.57
CA VAL A 179 11.16 14.00 -1.68
C VAL A 179 10.15 14.30 -0.59
N THR A 180 8.93 14.75 -0.93
CA THR A 180 8.07 15.33 0.12
C THR A 180 7.36 14.27 0.95
N ILE A 181 6.81 13.21 0.37
CA ILE A 181 6.18 12.13 1.15
C ILE A 181 7.18 11.45 2.08
N PRO A 182 8.37 11.01 1.65
CA PRO A 182 9.35 10.42 2.56
C PRO A 182 9.87 11.38 3.64
N ALA A 183 9.99 12.68 3.32
CA ALA A 183 10.56 13.65 4.24
C ALA A 183 9.55 14.21 5.26
N VAL A 184 8.30 14.45 4.85
CA VAL A 184 7.31 15.18 5.66
C VAL A 184 5.92 14.52 5.68
N GLY A 185 5.75 13.38 5.03
CA GLY A 185 4.51 12.62 4.99
C GLY A 185 3.48 13.16 4.00
N THR A 186 2.44 12.36 3.80
CA THR A 186 1.37 12.63 2.83
C THR A 186 0.58 13.89 3.18
N ALA A 187 0.23 14.10 4.45
CA ALA A 187 -0.58 15.25 4.88
C ALA A 187 0.10 16.59 4.59
N VAL A 188 1.39 16.72 4.95
CA VAL A 188 2.17 17.95 4.69
C VAL A 188 2.40 18.12 3.19
N THR A 189 2.54 17.04 2.43
CA THR A 189 2.65 17.09 0.96
C THR A 189 1.40 17.73 0.34
N PHE A 190 0.20 17.32 0.74
CA PHE A 190 -1.04 17.98 0.30
C PHE A 190 -1.05 19.48 0.64
N LEU A 191 -0.60 19.86 1.84
CA LEU A 191 -0.53 21.26 2.26
C LEU A 191 0.49 22.06 1.45
N LEU A 192 1.65 21.51 1.12
CA LEU A 192 2.67 22.18 0.32
C LEU A 192 2.14 22.54 -1.08
N PHE A 193 1.58 21.57 -1.80
CA PHE A 193 1.13 21.79 -3.17
C PHE A 193 -0.17 22.60 -3.24
N SER A 194 -1.09 22.42 -2.30
CA SER A 194 -2.26 23.29 -2.19
C SER A 194 -1.90 24.72 -1.74
N GLY A 195 -0.86 24.87 -0.91
CA GLY A 195 -0.30 26.17 -0.51
C GLY A 195 0.26 26.97 -1.69
N ILE A 196 0.89 26.31 -2.65
CA ILE A 196 1.33 26.94 -3.90
C ILE A 196 0.13 27.48 -4.71
N LEU A 197 -0.92 26.67 -4.86
CA LEU A 197 -2.15 27.10 -5.54
C LEU A 197 -2.82 28.27 -4.80
N LEU A 198 -2.86 28.21 -3.47
CA LEU A 198 -3.36 29.30 -2.63
C LEU A 198 -2.57 30.58 -2.88
N ALA A 199 -1.23 30.50 -2.88
CA ALA A 199 -0.36 31.65 -3.12
C ALA A 199 -0.63 32.29 -4.49
N ILE A 200 -0.77 31.48 -5.54
CA ILE A 200 -1.13 31.96 -6.89
C ILE A 200 -2.47 32.72 -6.85
N GLY A 201 -3.51 32.15 -6.26
CA GLY A 201 -4.80 32.82 -6.15
C GLY A 201 -4.75 34.12 -5.31
N LEU A 202 -4.01 34.12 -4.20
CA LEU A 202 -3.84 35.29 -3.35
C LEU A 202 -3.07 36.42 -4.05
N ILE A 203 -1.95 36.11 -4.72
CA ILE A 203 -1.16 37.08 -5.48
C ILE A 203 -2.02 37.76 -6.55
N TYR A 204 -2.87 36.99 -7.25
CA TYR A 204 -3.79 37.53 -8.24
C TYR A 204 -4.74 38.58 -7.65
N PHE A 205 -5.46 38.25 -6.57
CA PHE A 205 -6.45 39.13 -5.99
C PHE A 205 -5.85 40.32 -5.21
N LEU A 206 -4.73 40.11 -4.52
CA LEU A 206 -4.02 41.17 -3.80
C LEU A 206 -3.43 42.19 -4.77
N SER A 207 -2.80 41.75 -5.87
CA SER A 207 -2.28 42.66 -6.91
C SER A 207 -3.38 43.49 -7.57
N SER A 208 -4.57 42.92 -7.65
CA SER A 208 -5.75 43.57 -8.22
C SER A 208 -6.55 44.39 -7.19
N LYS A 209 -6.15 44.35 -5.92
CA LYS A 209 -6.85 45.01 -4.79
C LYS A 209 -8.35 44.69 -4.73
N THR A 210 -8.71 43.44 -5.08
CA THR A 210 -10.09 42.98 -5.14
C THR A 210 -10.31 41.76 -4.25
N GLN A 211 -11.56 41.55 -3.85
CA GLN A 211 -12.03 40.34 -3.15
C GLN A 211 -11.23 39.97 -1.88
N TRP A 212 -10.64 40.94 -1.17
CA TRP A 212 -9.78 40.70 0.01
C TRP A 212 -10.45 39.83 1.10
N LYS A 213 -11.79 39.93 1.25
CA LYS A 213 -12.55 39.10 2.21
C LYS A 213 -12.45 37.61 1.85
N LYS A 214 -12.51 37.27 0.57
CA LYS A 214 -12.39 35.87 0.11
C LYS A 214 -10.95 35.36 0.28
N CYS A 215 -9.97 36.21 0.01
CA CYS A 215 -8.56 35.90 0.28
C CYS A 215 -8.34 35.59 1.75
N LEU A 216 -8.88 36.44 2.65
CA LEU A 216 -8.76 36.23 4.09
C LEU A 216 -9.44 34.92 4.53
N VAL A 217 -10.66 34.65 4.05
CA VAL A 217 -11.38 33.40 4.35
C VAL A 217 -10.59 32.19 3.87
N SER A 218 -10.08 32.21 2.62
CA SER A 218 -9.27 31.10 2.10
C SER A 218 -7.99 30.89 2.91
N LEU A 219 -7.33 31.97 3.32
CA LEU A 219 -6.11 31.88 4.14
C LEU A 219 -6.40 31.33 5.54
N VAL A 220 -7.48 31.76 6.19
CA VAL A 220 -7.88 31.25 7.52
C VAL A 220 -8.27 29.79 7.45
N LEU A 221 -9.04 29.38 6.43
CA LEU A 221 -9.40 27.96 6.24
C LEU A 221 -8.17 27.09 5.96
N PHE A 222 -7.26 27.57 5.12
CA PHE A 222 -6.00 26.87 4.85
C PHE A 222 -5.14 26.74 6.11
N ALA A 223 -5.00 27.80 6.88
CA ALA A 223 -4.26 27.77 8.14
C ALA A 223 -4.88 26.78 9.15
N ALA A 224 -6.21 26.74 9.23
CA ALA A 224 -6.90 25.74 10.04
C ALA A 224 -6.59 24.32 9.55
N CYS A 225 -6.65 24.07 8.24
CA CYS A 225 -6.28 22.77 7.67
C CYS A 225 -4.80 22.41 7.97
N ALA A 226 -3.89 23.38 7.92
CA ALA A 226 -2.48 23.15 8.24
C ALA A 226 -2.26 22.76 9.72
N VAL A 227 -3.00 23.39 10.64
CA VAL A 227 -2.93 23.05 12.07
C VAL A 227 -3.52 21.67 12.36
N PHE A 228 -4.73 21.41 11.88
CA PHE A 228 -5.44 20.16 12.18
C PHE A 228 -4.96 18.99 11.31
N GLY A 229 -4.49 19.22 10.08
CA GLY A 229 -4.02 18.17 9.19
C GLY A 229 -2.67 17.60 9.58
N ASN A 230 -1.80 18.37 10.22
CA ASN A 230 -0.46 17.93 10.62
C ASN A 230 -0.46 17.05 11.88
N SER A 231 -1.53 17.06 12.67
CA SER A 231 -1.64 16.30 13.93
C SER A 231 -2.50 15.05 13.83
N GLY A 232 -2.96 14.68 12.63
CA GLY A 232 -3.95 13.64 12.46
C GLY A 232 -3.36 12.27 12.16
N SER A 233 -3.45 11.33 13.11
CA SER A 233 -3.23 9.90 12.87
C SER A 233 -4.25 9.33 11.88
N PHE A 234 -3.84 8.40 11.01
CA PHE A 234 -4.75 7.59 10.19
C PHE A 234 -5.58 6.65 11.07
N ALA A 235 -4.92 5.99 12.04
CA ALA A 235 -5.53 5.11 13.02
C ALA A 235 -5.92 5.85 14.30
N PHE A 236 -6.64 6.97 14.18
CA PHE A 236 -6.97 7.88 15.31
C PHE A 236 -7.80 7.23 16.43
N TRP A 237 -8.34 6.05 16.24
CA TRP A 237 -9.07 5.26 17.24
C TRP A 237 -8.19 4.27 18.00
N ALA A 238 -6.95 3.99 17.54
CA ALA A 238 -6.04 3.06 18.20
C ALA A 238 -5.46 3.70 19.46
N ASN A 239 -5.66 3.05 20.61
CA ASN A 239 -5.21 3.54 21.91
C ASN A 239 -3.80 3.04 22.28
N ASP A 240 -3.32 2.00 21.63
CA ASP A 240 -2.04 1.32 21.85
C ASP A 240 -0.99 1.64 20.77
N LEU A 241 -1.22 2.71 20.02
CA LEU A 241 -0.36 3.16 18.94
C LEU A 241 0.95 3.75 19.49
N THR A 242 2.07 3.08 19.26
CA THR A 242 3.41 3.49 19.72
C THR A 242 4.15 4.26 18.63
N TYR A 243 3.96 3.88 17.37
CA TYR A 243 4.55 4.56 16.21
C TYR A 243 3.56 4.59 15.06
N GLU A 244 3.55 5.70 14.33
CA GLU A 244 2.85 5.84 13.05
C GLU A 244 3.71 6.67 12.10
N GLY A 245 3.85 6.21 10.86
CA GLY A 245 4.64 6.89 9.85
C GLY A 245 4.45 6.32 8.46
N GLU A 246 5.22 6.86 7.53
CA GLU A 246 5.20 6.45 6.13
C GLU A 246 6.64 6.21 5.66
N SER A 247 6.79 5.24 4.77
CA SER A 247 8.01 5.01 4.00
C SER A 247 7.75 5.25 2.52
N VAL A 248 8.75 5.02 1.67
CA VAL A 248 8.56 5.01 0.21
C VAL A 248 7.58 3.92 -0.21
N TYR A 249 7.52 2.80 0.51
CA TYR A 249 6.74 1.62 0.15
C TYR A 249 5.39 1.58 0.87
N ASN A 250 5.37 1.84 2.19
CA ASN A 250 4.25 1.51 3.05
C ASN A 250 3.80 2.66 3.96
N TYR A 251 2.54 2.62 4.38
CA TYR A 251 2.12 3.15 5.65
C TYR A 251 2.55 2.18 6.74
N LEU A 252 3.04 2.69 7.87
CA LEU A 252 3.60 1.88 8.94
C LEU A 252 3.00 2.28 10.29
N GLN A 253 2.48 1.29 11.01
CA GLN A 253 2.02 1.51 12.37
C GLN A 253 2.59 0.42 13.28
N VAL A 254 3.10 0.82 14.45
CA VAL A 254 3.48 -0.10 15.52
C VAL A 254 2.53 0.09 16.67
N THR A 255 1.91 -1.00 17.08
CA THR A 255 1.07 -1.06 18.28
C THR A 255 1.77 -1.91 19.34
N GLU A 256 1.60 -1.54 20.60
CA GLU A 256 2.23 -2.21 21.73
C GLU A 256 1.24 -2.38 22.88
N ASN A 257 1.08 -3.62 23.32
CA ASN A 257 0.29 -3.93 24.50
C ASN A 257 1.12 -4.72 25.54
N GLU A 258 0.50 -5.23 26.59
CA GLU A 258 1.20 -5.98 27.65
C GLU A 258 1.84 -7.27 27.16
N ARG A 259 1.36 -7.88 26.07
CA ARG A 259 1.76 -9.21 25.60
C ARG A 259 2.69 -9.18 24.41
N HIS A 260 2.47 -8.25 23.47
CA HIS A 260 3.21 -8.21 22.22
C HIS A 260 3.36 -6.79 21.65
N VAL A 261 4.28 -6.67 20.71
CA VAL A 261 4.44 -5.54 19.80
C VAL A 261 4.09 -6.03 18.40
N SER A 262 3.30 -5.28 17.65
CA SER A 262 2.86 -5.63 16.30
C SER A 262 3.18 -4.53 15.30
N LEU A 263 3.59 -4.92 14.09
CA LEU A 263 3.66 -4.05 12.92
C LEU A 263 2.48 -4.32 12.01
N SER A 264 1.85 -3.25 11.52
CA SER A 264 0.85 -3.30 10.43
C SER A 264 1.18 -2.27 9.36
N THR A 265 0.88 -2.61 8.11
CA THR A 265 1.03 -1.72 6.94
C THR A 265 -0.28 -1.08 6.51
N ASN A 266 -1.35 -1.33 7.25
CA ASN A 266 -2.68 -0.74 7.06
C ASN A 266 -3.41 -0.60 8.39
N VAL A 267 -4.53 0.13 8.40
CA VAL A 267 -5.29 0.42 9.62
C VAL A 267 -6.45 -0.54 9.88
N LEU A 268 -6.82 -1.38 8.90
CA LEU A 268 -8.02 -2.23 8.97
C LEU A 268 -7.71 -3.72 8.87
N PHE A 269 -6.61 -4.10 8.27
CA PHE A 269 -6.30 -5.48 7.93
C PHE A 269 -5.01 -5.92 8.58
N GLY A 270 -5.03 -7.05 9.22
CA GLY A 270 -3.91 -7.92 9.54
C GLY A 270 -2.65 -7.31 10.16
N VAL A 271 -1.95 -8.18 10.82
CA VAL A 271 -0.63 -7.91 11.42
C VAL A 271 0.42 -8.50 10.49
N GLN A 272 1.42 -7.68 10.13
CA GLN A 272 2.53 -8.10 9.27
C GLN A 272 3.67 -8.75 10.03
N SER A 273 3.91 -8.34 11.28
CA SER A 273 4.94 -8.91 12.12
C SER A 273 4.57 -8.77 13.59
N VAL A 274 5.03 -9.71 14.41
CA VAL A 274 4.76 -9.74 15.86
C VAL A 274 6.03 -10.09 16.63
N ARG A 275 6.25 -9.38 17.73
CA ARG A 275 7.19 -9.78 18.77
C ARG A 275 6.45 -10.06 20.06
N MET A 276 6.55 -11.27 20.60
CA MET A 276 6.05 -11.56 21.94
C MET A 276 7.00 -10.97 22.99
N LYS A 277 6.44 -10.38 24.05
CA LYS A 277 7.23 -9.87 25.19
C LYS A 277 7.72 -10.96 26.12
N SER A 278 7.09 -12.13 26.05
CA SER A 278 7.53 -13.36 26.72
C SER A 278 8.27 -14.29 25.74
N ASP A 279 9.01 -15.25 26.29
CA ASP A 279 9.67 -16.31 25.50
C ASP A 279 8.68 -17.37 24.99
N SER A 280 7.55 -16.94 24.44
CA SER A 280 6.52 -17.83 23.90
C SER A 280 6.48 -17.75 22.37
N LEU A 281 5.96 -18.80 21.75
CA LEU A 281 5.55 -18.77 20.35
C LEU A 281 4.42 -17.75 20.16
N THR A 282 4.26 -17.29 18.91
CA THR A 282 3.31 -16.23 18.56
C THR A 282 1.87 -16.72 18.44
N GLY A 283 1.67 -18.02 18.18
CA GLY A 283 0.38 -18.60 17.79
C GLY A 283 0.02 -18.34 16.33
N MET A 284 0.92 -17.76 15.54
CA MET A 284 0.70 -17.37 14.14
C MET A 284 1.50 -18.25 13.17
N TYR A 285 1.42 -17.98 11.90
CA TYR A 285 2.06 -18.74 10.83
C TYR A 285 3.59 -18.86 10.95
N TYR A 286 4.28 -17.88 11.55
CA TYR A 286 5.73 -17.96 11.81
C TYR A 286 6.12 -19.21 12.59
N ASP A 287 5.29 -19.62 13.53
CA ASP A 287 5.54 -20.80 14.37
C ASP A 287 5.43 -22.09 13.55
N TYR A 288 4.58 -22.10 12.52
CA TYR A 288 4.44 -23.21 11.57
C TYR A 288 5.64 -23.26 10.62
N ALA A 289 6.14 -22.10 10.17
CA ALA A 289 7.32 -22.01 9.32
C ALA A 289 8.58 -22.61 9.99
N LEU A 290 8.65 -22.67 11.35
CA LEU A 290 9.74 -23.30 12.08
C LEU A 290 9.90 -24.80 11.80
N ALA A 291 8.94 -25.43 11.14
CA ALA A 291 9.11 -26.80 10.66
C ALA A 291 10.11 -26.89 9.51
N ALA A 292 10.31 -25.84 8.70
CA ALA A 292 11.22 -25.88 7.56
C ALA A 292 12.69 -26.16 7.93
N PRO A 293 13.29 -25.53 8.96
CA PRO A 293 14.62 -25.92 9.42
C PRO A 293 14.72 -27.39 9.85
N VAL A 294 13.71 -27.90 10.55
CA VAL A 294 13.71 -29.33 10.99
C VAL A 294 13.52 -30.26 9.78
N MET A 295 12.68 -29.89 8.81
CA MET A 295 12.53 -30.62 7.55
C MET A 295 13.80 -30.62 6.70
N ALA A 296 14.66 -29.61 6.85
CA ALA A 296 15.98 -29.54 6.22
C ALA A 296 17.08 -30.24 7.07
N GLY A 297 16.71 -30.88 8.17
CA GLY A 297 17.66 -31.58 9.06
C GLY A 297 18.52 -30.67 9.92
N LEU A 298 18.08 -29.42 10.15
CA LEU A 298 18.78 -28.50 11.05
C LEU A 298 18.36 -28.72 12.50
N ASP A 299 19.36 -28.71 13.38
CA ASP A 299 19.16 -28.71 14.83
C ASP A 299 20.28 -27.91 15.52
N GLN A 300 20.37 -27.98 16.86
CA GLN A 300 21.39 -27.27 17.62
C GLN A 300 22.82 -27.80 17.35
N SER A 301 22.97 -29.04 16.90
CA SER A 301 24.26 -29.67 16.59
C SER A 301 24.63 -29.57 15.11
N ASN A 302 23.65 -29.32 14.26
CA ASN A 302 23.78 -29.16 12.81
C ASN A 302 23.19 -27.82 12.36
N PRO A 303 23.87 -26.69 12.63
CA PRO A 303 23.42 -25.38 12.18
C PRO A 303 23.55 -25.24 10.66
N GLY A 304 22.70 -24.44 10.05
CA GLY A 304 22.68 -24.22 8.60
C GLY A 304 22.55 -22.76 8.20
N ARG A 305 22.24 -22.56 6.95
CA ARG A 305 22.04 -21.24 6.35
C ARG A 305 20.55 -21.03 6.05
N ILE A 306 19.98 -19.97 6.61
CA ILE A 306 18.57 -19.63 6.46
C ILE A 306 18.48 -18.26 5.77
N LEU A 307 17.77 -18.21 4.65
CA LEU A 307 17.46 -16.98 3.92
C LEU A 307 15.97 -16.65 4.07
N ILE A 308 15.67 -15.39 4.33
CA ILE A 308 14.31 -14.89 4.51
C ILE A 308 14.06 -13.77 3.49
N LEU A 309 13.18 -14.00 2.52
CA LEU A 309 12.75 -13.02 1.54
C LEU A 309 11.44 -12.36 2.02
N GLY A 310 11.52 -11.10 2.42
CA GLY A 310 10.49 -10.41 3.17
C GLY A 310 10.66 -10.61 4.68
N ASN A 311 11.78 -10.06 5.22
CA ASN A 311 12.11 -10.25 6.63
C ASN A 311 11.11 -9.59 7.59
N GLY A 312 10.42 -8.53 7.13
CA GLY A 312 9.56 -7.73 7.99
C GLY A 312 10.34 -7.23 9.22
N THR A 313 9.73 -7.34 10.40
CA THR A 313 10.46 -7.01 11.64
C THR A 313 11.30 -8.16 12.20
N GLY A 314 11.42 -9.28 11.48
CA GLY A 314 12.27 -10.40 11.86
C GLY A 314 11.65 -11.36 12.86
N THR A 315 10.34 -11.57 12.85
CA THR A 315 9.67 -12.52 13.74
C THR A 315 10.22 -13.92 13.56
N PHE A 316 10.22 -14.45 12.34
CA PHE A 316 10.78 -15.78 12.03
C PHE A 316 12.29 -15.83 12.26
N ALA A 317 13.03 -14.80 11.85
CA ALA A 317 14.47 -14.70 12.08
C ALA A 317 14.83 -14.82 13.57
N THR A 318 14.11 -14.08 14.43
CA THR A 318 14.29 -14.11 15.89
C THR A 318 13.99 -15.49 16.46
N GLN A 319 12.92 -16.14 16.00
CA GLN A 319 12.62 -17.52 16.40
C GLN A 319 13.70 -18.50 15.94
N CYS A 320 14.20 -18.39 14.71
CA CYS A 320 15.31 -19.22 14.21
C CYS A 320 16.58 -19.03 15.03
N THR A 321 16.94 -17.81 15.43
CA THR A 321 18.07 -17.55 16.31
C THR A 321 17.93 -18.28 17.65
N ARG A 322 16.71 -18.36 18.19
CA ARG A 322 16.42 -19.04 19.46
C ARG A 322 16.46 -20.55 19.35
N TYR A 323 15.83 -21.14 18.34
CA TYR A 323 15.64 -22.59 18.26
C TYR A 323 16.75 -23.33 17.51
N PHE A 324 17.45 -22.62 16.60
CA PHE A 324 18.56 -23.16 15.79
C PHE A 324 19.83 -22.31 15.98
N PRO A 325 20.36 -22.26 17.21
CA PRO A 325 21.53 -21.44 17.53
C PRO A 325 22.74 -21.90 16.69
N GLY A 326 23.52 -20.92 16.22
CA GLY A 326 24.67 -21.18 15.33
C GLY A 326 24.33 -21.15 13.85
N SER A 327 23.05 -21.20 13.46
CA SER A 327 22.65 -20.99 12.07
C SER A 327 22.92 -19.55 11.60
N GLN A 328 23.33 -19.43 10.34
CA GLN A 328 23.51 -18.15 9.68
C GLN A 328 22.16 -17.69 9.12
N ILE A 329 21.63 -16.59 9.63
CA ILE A 329 20.32 -16.08 9.24
C ILE A 329 20.50 -14.78 8.47
N SER A 330 20.08 -14.77 7.21
CA SER A 330 20.09 -13.61 6.33
C SER A 330 18.67 -13.19 5.98
N GLY A 331 18.31 -11.96 6.30
CA GLY A 331 17.02 -11.36 5.93
C GLY A 331 17.16 -10.42 4.75
N VAL A 332 16.18 -10.37 3.88
CA VAL A 332 16.05 -9.37 2.80
C VAL A 332 14.74 -8.65 3.02
N GLU A 333 14.81 -7.32 3.14
CA GLU A 333 13.64 -6.45 3.33
C GLU A 333 13.75 -5.27 2.38
N ILE A 334 12.68 -4.98 1.64
CA ILE A 334 12.70 -3.89 0.66
C ILE A 334 12.59 -2.50 1.33
N ASP A 335 11.94 -2.45 2.49
CA ASP A 335 11.66 -1.22 3.23
C ASP A 335 12.65 -1.04 4.38
N ASP A 336 13.62 -0.15 4.22
CA ASP A 336 14.63 0.18 5.24
C ASP A 336 13.99 0.68 6.54
N LYS A 337 12.85 1.36 6.43
CA LYS A 337 12.10 1.84 7.60
C LYS A 337 11.56 0.69 8.45
N ILE A 338 11.13 -0.41 7.84
CA ILE A 338 10.71 -1.61 8.57
C ILE A 338 11.91 -2.20 9.33
N THR A 339 13.09 -2.25 8.70
CA THR A 339 14.32 -2.70 9.36
C THR A 339 14.72 -1.82 10.55
N ASP A 340 14.57 -0.49 10.45
CA ASP A 340 14.78 0.44 11.55
C ASP A 340 13.79 0.20 12.71
N LEU A 341 12.51 -0.01 12.39
CA LEU A 341 11.49 -0.33 13.37
C LEU A 341 11.76 -1.71 14.03
N ALA A 342 12.24 -2.70 13.26
CA ALA A 342 12.63 -4.01 13.76
C ALA A 342 13.68 -3.90 14.88
N LYS A 343 14.70 -3.10 14.67
CA LYS A 343 15.75 -2.84 15.68
C LYS A 343 15.21 -2.06 16.89
N THR A 344 14.34 -1.06 16.63
CA THR A 344 13.87 -0.14 17.68
C THR A 344 12.82 -0.78 18.58
N TYR A 345 11.83 -1.48 18.01
CA TYR A 345 10.65 -1.95 18.75
C TYR A 345 10.57 -3.48 18.87
N PHE A 346 11.18 -4.22 17.93
CA PHE A 346 11.00 -5.67 17.85
C PHE A 346 12.21 -6.46 18.37
N ALA A 347 13.24 -5.78 18.85
CA ALA A 347 14.48 -6.39 19.38
C ALA A 347 15.07 -7.42 18.41
N LEU A 348 15.12 -7.08 17.12
CA LEU A 348 15.77 -7.89 16.11
C LEU A 348 17.21 -8.21 16.55
N PRO A 349 17.62 -9.49 16.63
CA PRO A 349 18.96 -9.84 17.06
C PRO A 349 20.03 -9.28 16.12
N GLU A 350 21.14 -8.78 16.68
CA GLU A 350 22.29 -8.27 15.89
C GLU A 350 22.97 -9.36 15.04
N THR A 351 22.74 -10.62 15.36
CA THR A 351 23.24 -11.77 14.61
C THR A 351 22.46 -12.05 13.32
N VAL A 352 21.32 -11.42 13.12
CA VAL A 352 20.55 -11.49 11.89
C VAL A 352 21.05 -10.40 10.94
N ASP A 353 21.62 -10.82 9.81
CA ASP A 353 22.08 -9.91 8.76
C ASP A 353 20.92 -9.54 7.84
N VAL A 354 20.50 -8.27 7.86
CA VAL A 354 19.38 -7.78 7.03
C VAL A 354 19.89 -6.86 5.94
N THR A 355 19.68 -7.27 4.69
CA THR A 355 19.98 -6.48 3.50
C THR A 355 18.73 -5.77 3.00
N THR A 356 18.79 -4.44 2.83
CA THR A 356 17.71 -3.69 2.19
C THR A 356 17.80 -3.83 0.68
N TYR A 357 16.95 -4.68 0.11
CA TYR A 357 16.90 -4.95 -1.33
C TYR A 357 15.59 -5.62 -1.74
N ASP A 358 15.29 -5.63 -3.06
CA ASP A 358 14.23 -6.46 -3.64
C ASP A 358 14.59 -7.94 -3.53
N GLY A 359 13.68 -8.79 -3.02
CA GLY A 359 13.98 -10.19 -2.72
C GLY A 359 14.36 -11.02 -3.95
N ARG A 360 13.70 -10.79 -5.11
CA ARG A 360 14.05 -11.48 -6.36
C ARG A 360 15.38 -10.99 -6.92
N ALA A 361 15.58 -9.69 -6.95
CA ALA A 361 16.84 -9.10 -7.42
C ALA A 361 18.03 -9.50 -6.52
N TYR A 362 17.80 -9.68 -5.22
CA TYR A 362 18.80 -10.21 -4.29
C TYR A 362 19.23 -11.62 -4.68
N LEU A 363 18.29 -12.55 -4.90
CA LEU A 363 18.61 -13.91 -5.36
C LEU A 363 19.38 -13.92 -6.69
N GLN A 364 19.07 -13.01 -7.62
CA GLN A 364 19.80 -12.89 -8.88
C GLN A 364 21.24 -12.38 -8.71
N ALA A 365 21.52 -11.66 -7.63
CA ALA A 365 22.81 -11.03 -7.39
C ALA A 365 23.78 -11.86 -6.53
N ILE A 366 23.26 -12.82 -5.77
CA ILE A 366 24.06 -13.63 -4.86
C ILE A 366 24.47 -14.97 -5.48
N GLU A 367 25.54 -15.53 -4.94
CA GLU A 367 25.96 -16.91 -5.18
C GLU A 367 25.84 -17.71 -3.87
N GLY A 368 25.57 -18.99 -3.98
CA GLY A 368 25.53 -19.91 -2.85
C GLY A 368 24.15 -20.49 -2.60
N GLN A 369 24.11 -21.43 -1.66
CA GLN A 369 22.93 -22.22 -1.36
C GLN A 369 22.56 -22.08 0.12
N TYR A 370 21.28 -22.28 0.41
CA TYR A 370 20.67 -22.19 1.72
C TYR A 370 19.91 -23.49 2.04
N ASP A 371 19.98 -23.89 3.29
CA ASP A 371 19.24 -25.06 3.77
C ASP A 371 17.74 -24.75 3.89
N VAL A 372 17.42 -23.49 4.21
CA VAL A 372 16.04 -22.99 4.26
C VAL A 372 15.94 -21.65 3.52
N ILE A 373 14.93 -21.55 2.67
CA ILE A 373 14.52 -20.26 2.08
C ILE A 373 13.06 -20.02 2.43
N GLN A 374 12.80 -18.99 3.25
CA GLN A 374 11.44 -18.51 3.52
C GLN A 374 11.07 -17.43 2.48
N VAL A 375 9.88 -17.54 1.90
CA VAL A 375 9.27 -16.54 1.04
C VAL A 375 8.03 -15.99 1.76
N ASP A 376 8.15 -14.78 2.28
CA ASP A 376 7.10 -14.07 3.02
C ASP A 376 7.08 -12.58 2.64
N ALA A 377 7.20 -12.32 1.33
CA ALA A 377 7.29 -10.98 0.77
C ALA A 377 5.92 -10.50 0.27
N TYR A 378 4.97 -10.35 1.17
CA TYR A 378 3.68 -9.77 0.83
C TYR A 378 3.75 -8.24 0.83
N GLN A 379 3.17 -7.64 -0.19
CA GLN A 379 2.84 -6.23 -0.19
C GLN A 379 1.34 -6.10 0.14
N ASP A 380 1.04 -5.62 1.34
CA ASP A 380 -0.30 -5.62 1.93
C ASP A 380 -0.89 -7.04 2.05
N ILE A 381 -1.71 -7.44 1.10
CA ILE A 381 -2.51 -8.66 1.14
C ILE A 381 -2.17 -9.65 0.03
N THR A 382 -1.32 -9.29 -0.92
CA THR A 382 -0.96 -10.14 -2.05
C THR A 382 0.55 -10.29 -2.21
N ILE A 383 0.99 -11.46 -2.67
CA ILE A 383 2.37 -11.65 -3.09
C ILE A 383 2.62 -10.84 -4.36
N PRO A 384 3.74 -10.12 -4.49
CA PRO A 384 4.11 -9.43 -5.72
C PRO A 384 4.21 -10.41 -6.90
N PHE A 385 3.70 -10.02 -8.09
CA PHE A 385 3.67 -10.92 -9.25
C PHE A 385 5.07 -11.48 -9.60
N GLN A 386 6.13 -10.66 -9.46
CA GLN A 386 7.50 -11.05 -9.72
C GLN A 386 8.05 -12.09 -8.74
N MET A 387 7.36 -12.37 -7.64
CA MET A 387 7.70 -13.40 -6.65
C MET A 387 6.71 -14.56 -6.63
N SER A 388 5.89 -14.70 -7.66
CA SER A 388 4.84 -15.71 -7.77
C SER A 388 4.98 -16.64 -8.98
N SER A 389 5.95 -16.39 -9.85
CA SER A 389 6.12 -17.06 -11.15
C SER A 389 7.04 -18.27 -11.08
N THR A 390 6.94 -19.15 -12.11
CA THR A 390 7.88 -20.26 -12.30
C THR A 390 9.32 -19.79 -12.36
N GLU A 391 9.59 -18.64 -12.97
CA GLU A 391 10.92 -18.06 -13.09
C GLU A 391 11.49 -17.70 -11.72
N PHE A 392 10.67 -17.13 -10.84
CA PHE A 392 11.07 -16.85 -9.47
C PHE A 392 11.33 -18.13 -8.66
N PHE A 393 10.40 -19.08 -8.69
CA PHE A 393 10.59 -20.33 -7.93
C PHE A 393 11.70 -21.21 -8.49
N THR A 394 12.03 -21.11 -9.79
CA THR A 394 13.23 -21.70 -10.37
C THR A 394 14.49 -21.09 -9.76
N LEU A 395 14.54 -19.77 -9.61
CA LEU A 395 15.64 -19.08 -8.98
C LEU A 395 15.77 -19.48 -7.49
N VAL A 396 14.67 -19.62 -6.75
CA VAL A 396 14.69 -20.14 -5.37
C VAL A 396 15.25 -21.57 -5.34
N LYS A 397 14.79 -22.43 -6.25
CA LYS A 397 15.27 -23.82 -6.36
C LYS A 397 16.79 -23.92 -6.59
N GLU A 398 17.36 -23.05 -7.43
CA GLU A 398 18.80 -22.99 -7.71
C GLU A 398 19.62 -22.60 -6.49
N HIS A 399 19.03 -21.86 -5.55
CA HIS A 399 19.66 -21.43 -4.30
C HIS A 399 19.36 -22.35 -3.11
N LEU A 400 18.59 -23.41 -3.28
CA LEU A 400 18.43 -24.43 -2.23
C LEU A 400 19.60 -25.41 -2.23
N ALA A 401 20.11 -25.70 -1.04
CA ALA A 401 21.08 -26.77 -0.82
C ALA A 401 20.44 -28.14 -1.08
N PRO A 402 21.22 -29.19 -1.35
CA PRO A 402 20.70 -30.56 -1.39
C PRO A 402 19.97 -30.91 -0.08
N GLY A 403 18.71 -31.35 -0.17
CA GLY A 403 17.83 -31.57 0.98
C GLY A 403 17.24 -30.33 1.60
N GLY A 404 17.50 -29.14 1.02
CA GLY A 404 16.97 -27.88 1.48
C GLY A 404 15.47 -27.74 1.28
N VAL A 405 14.85 -26.88 2.08
CA VAL A 405 13.39 -26.68 2.12
C VAL A 405 13.06 -25.21 1.88
N MET A 406 12.20 -24.96 0.92
CA MET A 406 11.50 -23.67 0.76
C MET A 406 10.23 -23.69 1.60
N VAL A 407 9.96 -22.63 2.36
CA VAL A 407 8.67 -22.38 3.01
C VAL A 407 8.07 -21.08 2.51
N VAL A 408 6.79 -21.12 2.14
CA VAL A 408 6.07 -19.98 1.58
C VAL A 408 4.81 -19.73 2.42
N ASN A 409 4.69 -18.53 2.96
CA ASN A 409 3.44 -18.09 3.54
C ASN A 409 2.42 -17.78 2.42
N LEU A 410 1.31 -18.49 2.39
CA LEU A 410 0.19 -18.26 1.49
C LEU A 410 -0.92 -17.56 2.29
N ASN A 411 -0.96 -16.24 2.20
CA ASN A 411 -2.00 -15.48 2.87
C ASN A 411 -3.37 -15.68 2.19
N MET A 412 -4.46 -15.55 2.93
CA MET A 412 -5.85 -15.66 2.45
C MET A 412 -6.13 -16.98 1.73
N HIS A 413 -5.86 -18.11 2.40
CA HIS A 413 -6.11 -19.42 1.81
C HIS A 413 -7.58 -19.60 1.40
N SER A 414 -7.76 -20.22 0.24
CA SER A 414 -9.04 -20.57 -0.32
C SER A 414 -8.89 -21.88 -1.11
N ASP A 415 -9.76 -22.85 -0.86
CA ASP A 415 -9.80 -24.12 -1.60
C ASP A 415 -10.65 -24.03 -2.88
N GLY A 416 -11.12 -22.83 -3.22
CA GLY A 416 -11.90 -22.60 -4.44
C GLY A 416 -11.08 -22.83 -5.71
N GLU A 417 -11.69 -23.47 -6.69
CA GLU A 417 -11.10 -23.62 -8.02
C GLU A 417 -10.77 -22.25 -8.62
N GLY A 418 -9.53 -22.08 -9.08
CA GLY A 418 -9.04 -20.82 -9.62
C GLY A 418 -8.68 -19.77 -8.59
N SER A 419 -8.50 -20.16 -7.33
CA SER A 419 -7.99 -19.28 -6.28
C SER A 419 -6.51 -18.94 -6.49
N ILE A 420 -6.06 -17.86 -5.84
CA ILE A 420 -4.64 -17.48 -5.82
C ILE A 420 -3.77 -18.59 -5.21
N ASN A 421 -4.26 -19.23 -4.16
CA ASN A 421 -3.54 -20.33 -3.49
C ASN A 421 -3.38 -21.53 -4.40
N GLN A 422 -4.41 -21.91 -5.15
CA GLN A 422 -4.30 -22.98 -6.14
C GLN A 422 -3.24 -22.63 -7.19
N ALA A 423 -3.27 -21.42 -7.76
CA ALA A 423 -2.31 -21.01 -8.77
C ALA A 423 -0.86 -21.01 -8.25
N LEU A 424 -0.63 -20.52 -7.02
CA LEU A 424 0.70 -20.56 -6.39
C LEU A 424 1.15 -22.01 -6.09
N CYS A 425 0.27 -22.82 -5.51
CA CYS A 425 0.59 -24.23 -5.22
C CYS A 425 0.88 -25.02 -6.52
N ASP A 426 0.09 -24.85 -7.58
CA ASP A 426 0.31 -25.47 -8.89
C ASP A 426 1.65 -25.04 -9.49
N THR A 427 1.95 -23.74 -9.41
CA THR A 427 3.21 -23.18 -9.92
C THR A 427 4.41 -23.80 -9.21
N ILE A 428 4.38 -23.87 -7.86
CA ILE A 428 5.45 -24.47 -7.06
C ILE A 428 5.56 -25.98 -7.34
N ALA A 429 4.43 -26.69 -7.37
CA ALA A 429 4.39 -28.13 -7.60
C ALA A 429 4.86 -28.53 -9.01
N SER A 430 4.83 -27.62 -9.98
CA SER A 430 5.42 -27.85 -11.31
C SER A 430 6.95 -27.95 -11.29
N LEU A 431 7.59 -27.41 -10.24
CA LEU A 431 9.05 -27.33 -10.12
C LEU A 431 9.62 -28.23 -9.02
N PHE A 432 8.82 -28.50 -7.98
CA PHE A 432 9.22 -29.27 -6.80
C PHE A 432 8.43 -30.58 -6.71
N PRO A 433 9.09 -31.74 -6.56
CA PRO A 433 8.41 -33.03 -6.48
C PRO A 433 7.73 -33.27 -5.12
N HIS A 434 8.22 -32.61 -4.06
CA HIS A 434 7.68 -32.76 -2.71
C HIS A 434 7.10 -31.44 -2.24
N VAL A 435 5.76 -31.33 -2.25
CA VAL A 435 5.04 -30.14 -1.84
C VAL A 435 3.97 -30.51 -0.79
N TYR A 436 4.01 -29.83 0.33
CA TYR A 436 3.08 -30.02 1.44
C TYR A 436 2.49 -28.69 1.88
N THR A 437 1.24 -28.68 2.28
CA THR A 437 0.58 -27.50 2.83
C THR A 437 -0.02 -27.77 4.20
N VAL A 438 -0.08 -26.76 5.05
CA VAL A 438 -0.76 -26.80 6.35
C VAL A 438 -1.51 -25.49 6.57
N ASP A 439 -2.79 -25.60 6.97
CA ASP A 439 -3.61 -24.45 7.34
C ASP A 439 -3.38 -24.05 8.79
N ILE A 440 -3.30 -22.76 9.04
CA ILE A 440 -3.14 -22.22 10.40
C ILE A 440 -4.53 -22.03 11.01
N PRO A 441 -4.88 -22.78 12.07
CA PRO A 441 -6.21 -22.69 12.70
C PRO A 441 -6.52 -21.27 13.19
N GLY A 442 -7.67 -20.74 12.78
CA GLY A 442 -8.12 -19.41 13.18
C GLY A 442 -7.46 -18.24 12.46
N ALA A 443 -6.62 -18.51 11.46
CA ALA A 443 -6.00 -17.51 10.60
C ALA A 443 -6.35 -17.75 9.12
N THR A 444 -6.06 -16.77 8.27
CA THR A 444 -6.24 -16.88 6.83
C THR A 444 -4.97 -17.36 6.12
N ASN A 445 -3.94 -17.74 6.87
CA ASN A 445 -2.66 -18.18 6.35
C ASN A 445 -2.62 -19.70 6.16
N ARG A 446 -1.87 -20.11 5.15
CA ARG A 446 -1.47 -21.49 4.86
C ARG A 446 0.03 -21.49 4.63
N GLU A 447 0.78 -22.37 5.31
CA GLU A 447 2.18 -22.59 5.01
C GLU A 447 2.33 -23.69 3.96
N LEU A 448 3.19 -23.42 2.96
CA LEU A 448 3.58 -24.39 1.95
C LEU A 448 5.06 -24.71 2.11
N PHE A 449 5.39 -26.00 2.19
CA PHE A 449 6.76 -26.52 2.23
C PHE A 449 7.07 -27.24 0.93
N ALA A 450 8.22 -26.94 0.33
CA ALA A 450 8.65 -27.58 -0.91
C ALA A 450 10.13 -27.97 -0.86
N SER A 451 10.46 -29.15 -1.38
CA SER A 451 11.84 -29.64 -1.50
C SER A 451 12.04 -30.39 -2.80
N MET A 452 13.31 -30.37 -3.28
CA MET A 452 13.73 -31.12 -4.46
C MET A 452 14.14 -32.54 -4.13
N ASP A 453 14.87 -32.69 -3.01
CA ASP A 453 15.56 -33.91 -2.64
C ASP A 453 15.09 -34.39 -1.26
N GLY A 454 14.58 -35.59 -1.20
CA GLY A 454 14.04 -36.12 0.05
C GLY A 454 12.62 -35.65 0.35
N ASP A 455 11.95 -36.40 1.20
CA ASP A 455 10.58 -36.09 1.64
C ASP A 455 10.61 -35.26 2.94
N PRO A 456 10.23 -33.96 2.90
CA PRO A 456 10.24 -33.08 4.07
C PRO A 456 9.39 -33.62 5.24
N LEU A 457 8.26 -34.29 4.94
CA LEU A 457 7.41 -34.90 5.97
C LEU A 457 8.12 -36.06 6.68
N ARG A 458 8.85 -36.87 5.94
CA ARG A 458 9.61 -37.98 6.50
C ARG A 458 10.75 -37.45 7.39
N THR A 459 11.49 -36.46 6.92
CA THR A 459 12.56 -35.83 7.70
C THR A 459 12.02 -35.22 8.99
N LEU A 460 10.90 -34.46 8.91
CA LEU A 460 10.23 -33.90 10.09
C LEU A 460 9.87 -35.00 11.11
N ALA A 461 9.30 -36.12 10.67
CA ALA A 461 8.91 -37.22 11.53
C ALA A 461 10.13 -37.90 12.24
N GLN A 462 11.28 -37.93 11.58
CA GLN A 462 12.53 -38.49 12.12
C GLN A 462 13.22 -37.51 13.08
N GLU A 463 13.33 -36.23 12.70
CA GLU A 463 14.17 -35.25 13.40
C GLU A 463 13.44 -34.49 14.52
N LYS A 464 12.11 -34.40 14.53
CA LYS A 464 11.38 -33.68 15.59
C LYS A 464 11.66 -34.22 17.01
N GLY A 465 12.07 -35.51 17.12
CA GLY A 465 12.44 -36.13 18.40
C GLY A 465 13.72 -35.56 19.01
N SER A 466 14.65 -35.06 18.19
CA SER A 466 15.89 -34.43 18.61
C SER A 466 15.71 -33.01 19.17
N VAL A 467 14.59 -32.35 18.83
CA VAL A 467 14.26 -30.99 19.29
C VAL A 467 14.10 -30.97 20.81
N THR A 468 14.95 -30.23 21.51
CA THR A 468 14.97 -30.16 22.97
C THR A 468 13.88 -29.22 23.53
N ALA A 469 13.53 -28.14 22.81
CA ALA A 469 12.53 -27.18 23.22
C ALA A 469 11.11 -27.77 23.15
N SER A 470 10.43 -27.85 24.28
CA SER A 470 9.12 -28.51 24.40
C SER A 470 8.01 -27.75 23.67
N ASP A 471 8.08 -26.42 23.64
CA ASP A 471 7.14 -25.55 22.94
C ASP A 471 7.25 -25.75 21.42
N LEU A 472 8.47 -25.75 20.87
CA LEU A 472 8.72 -26.06 19.47
C LEU A 472 8.28 -27.48 19.11
N ARG A 473 8.59 -28.47 19.93
CA ARG A 473 8.17 -29.87 19.68
C ARG A 473 6.67 -29.99 19.58
N THR A 474 5.92 -29.36 20.51
CA THR A 474 4.46 -29.32 20.47
C THR A 474 3.94 -28.65 19.19
N GLN A 475 4.63 -27.61 18.72
CA GLN A 475 4.27 -26.95 17.48
C GLN A 475 4.54 -27.84 16.25
N LEU A 476 5.66 -28.54 16.22
CA LEU A 476 6.00 -29.48 15.15
C LEU A 476 5.00 -30.66 15.07
N ASP A 477 4.46 -31.12 16.21
CA ASP A 477 3.39 -32.12 16.23
C ASP A 477 2.13 -31.58 15.52
N LYS A 478 1.73 -30.34 15.82
CA LYS A 478 0.58 -29.69 15.15
C LYS A 478 0.80 -29.54 13.63
N VAL A 479 2.03 -29.13 13.24
CA VAL A 479 2.38 -29.03 11.83
C VAL A 479 2.27 -30.38 11.15
N GLN A 480 2.90 -31.42 11.73
CA GLN A 480 2.89 -32.76 11.16
C GLN A 480 1.47 -33.33 11.00
N ASP A 481 0.62 -33.14 12.00
CA ASP A 481 -0.77 -33.61 11.98
C ASP A 481 -1.62 -32.85 10.93
N GLY A 482 -1.30 -31.58 10.69
CA GLY A 482 -1.99 -30.71 9.74
C GLY A 482 -1.50 -30.83 8.29
N LEU A 483 -0.29 -31.36 8.05
CA LEU A 483 0.32 -31.42 6.72
C LEU A 483 -0.54 -32.24 5.74
N ARG A 484 -0.71 -31.71 4.53
CA ARG A 484 -1.37 -32.36 3.39
C ARG A 484 -0.43 -32.32 2.19
N HIS A 485 -0.21 -33.48 1.57
CA HIS A 485 0.54 -33.57 0.33
C HIS A 485 -0.25 -32.86 -0.77
N TYR A 486 0.39 -31.94 -1.49
CA TYR A 486 -0.21 -31.23 -2.60
C TYR A 486 0.22 -31.88 -3.92
N VAL A 487 -0.77 -32.23 -4.73
CA VAL A 487 -0.55 -32.75 -6.09
C VAL A 487 -0.81 -31.58 -7.05
N GLY A 488 0.21 -31.20 -7.80
CA GLY A 488 0.14 -30.07 -8.74
C GLY A 488 -0.95 -30.21 -9.79
N GLY A 489 -1.50 -29.08 -10.17
CA GLY A 489 -2.49 -28.91 -11.22
C GLY A 489 -1.92 -28.21 -12.46
N GLU A 490 -2.77 -27.54 -13.22
CA GLU A 490 -2.42 -26.94 -14.52
C GLU A 490 -2.30 -25.41 -14.50
N ARG A 491 -2.54 -24.75 -13.34
CA ARG A 491 -2.56 -23.27 -13.25
C ARG A 491 -1.17 -22.73 -12.92
N ILE A 492 -0.35 -22.60 -13.93
CA ILE A 492 1.02 -22.15 -13.80
C ILE A 492 1.10 -20.63 -14.01
N LEU A 493 1.70 -19.94 -13.06
CA LEU A 493 2.02 -18.51 -13.15
C LEU A 493 3.42 -18.35 -13.77
N THR A 494 3.53 -17.41 -14.70
CA THR A 494 4.79 -17.03 -15.34
C THR A 494 4.98 -15.52 -15.24
N ASP A 495 6.18 -15.01 -15.47
CA ASP A 495 6.44 -13.57 -15.47
C ASP A 495 5.52 -12.80 -16.43
N ASP A 496 5.17 -13.42 -17.56
CA ASP A 496 4.26 -12.83 -18.55
C ASP A 496 2.78 -12.99 -18.18
N GLN A 497 2.45 -13.93 -17.28
CA GLN A 497 1.06 -14.26 -16.94
C GLN A 497 0.90 -14.63 -15.46
N ALA A 498 0.91 -13.62 -14.59
CA ALA A 498 0.68 -13.76 -13.17
C ALA A 498 -0.37 -12.75 -12.67
N PRO A 499 -1.69 -13.02 -12.87
CA PRO A 499 -2.77 -12.09 -12.47
C PRO A 499 -3.06 -12.15 -10.97
N VAL A 500 -2.02 -12.15 -10.13
CA VAL A 500 -2.11 -12.34 -8.67
C VAL A 500 -2.92 -11.26 -7.96
N GLU A 501 -2.86 -10.03 -8.47
CA GLU A 501 -3.65 -8.90 -7.93
C GLU A 501 -5.16 -9.16 -8.07
N VAL A 502 -5.59 -9.60 -9.26
CA VAL A 502 -7.02 -9.90 -9.52
C VAL A 502 -7.47 -11.10 -8.70
N LEU A 503 -6.62 -12.12 -8.58
CA LEU A 503 -6.90 -13.33 -7.80
C LEU A 503 -6.93 -13.00 -6.29
N GLY A 504 -5.98 -12.20 -5.81
CA GLY A 504 -5.93 -11.73 -4.43
C GLY A 504 -7.16 -10.90 -4.06
N MET A 505 -7.56 -9.95 -4.90
CA MET A 505 -8.76 -9.14 -4.67
C MET A 505 -10.04 -10.00 -4.58
N ARG A 506 -10.14 -11.08 -5.34
CA ARG A 506 -11.27 -12.03 -5.22
C ARG A 506 -11.26 -12.78 -3.89
N ALA A 507 -10.08 -13.18 -3.42
CA ALA A 507 -9.94 -13.85 -2.13
C ALA A 507 -10.34 -12.91 -0.99
N ILE A 508 -9.87 -11.66 -1.01
CA ILE A 508 -10.23 -10.61 -0.04
C ILE A 508 -11.74 -10.35 -0.07
N ASP A 509 -12.33 -10.20 -1.26
CA ASP A 509 -13.76 -9.95 -1.38
C ASP A 509 -14.57 -11.08 -0.74
N GLY A 510 -14.13 -12.34 -0.90
CA GLY A 510 -14.73 -13.49 -0.23
C GLY A 510 -14.64 -13.43 1.30
N LEU A 511 -13.49 -13.03 1.84
CA LEU A 511 -13.28 -12.86 3.29
C LEU A 511 -14.13 -11.70 3.84
N ILE A 512 -14.09 -10.55 3.17
CA ILE A 512 -14.89 -9.39 3.57
C ILE A 512 -16.38 -9.69 3.47
N GLN A 513 -16.83 -10.47 2.49
CA GLN A 513 -18.23 -10.84 2.35
C GLN A 513 -18.76 -11.61 3.59
N ALA A 514 -17.96 -12.50 4.15
CA ALA A 514 -18.32 -13.22 5.38
C ALA A 514 -18.48 -12.25 6.57
N GLU A 515 -17.53 -11.33 6.73
CA GLU A 515 -17.58 -10.29 7.76
C GLU A 515 -18.77 -9.33 7.56
N LEU A 516 -19.02 -8.90 6.32
CA LEU A 516 -20.16 -8.04 6.01
C LEU A 516 -21.49 -8.70 6.37
N GLN A 517 -21.65 -9.99 6.06
CA GLN A 517 -22.85 -10.73 6.41
C GLN A 517 -23.05 -10.81 7.93
N TYR A 518 -21.96 -10.99 8.69
CA TYR A 518 -21.98 -10.99 10.15
C TYR A 518 -22.45 -9.63 10.70
N TYR A 519 -21.84 -8.51 10.27
CA TYR A 519 -22.23 -7.18 10.71
C TYR A 519 -23.65 -6.78 10.28
N GLN A 520 -24.07 -7.16 9.07
CA GLN A 520 -25.45 -6.93 8.60
C GLN A 520 -26.46 -7.71 9.43
N LYS A 521 -26.11 -8.93 9.86
CA LYS A 521 -26.97 -9.72 10.76
C LYS A 521 -27.14 -9.03 12.11
N ILE A 522 -26.04 -8.61 12.74
CA ILE A 522 -26.07 -7.85 14.00
C ILE A 522 -26.93 -6.57 13.85
N TYR A 523 -26.72 -5.83 12.76
CA TYR A 523 -27.50 -4.63 12.51
C TYR A 523 -29.02 -4.91 12.38
N ARG A 524 -29.40 -6.01 11.73
CA ARG A 524 -30.81 -6.42 11.58
C ARG A 524 -31.44 -6.88 12.92
N GLU A 525 -30.66 -7.55 13.75
CA GLU A 525 -31.15 -8.13 15.03
C GLU A 525 -31.09 -7.11 16.17
N GLU A 526 -30.08 -6.30 16.27
CA GLU A 526 -29.78 -5.43 17.42
C GLU A 526 -29.72 -3.92 17.06
N GLY A 527 -29.86 -3.58 15.76
CA GLY A 527 -29.79 -2.22 15.27
C GLY A 527 -28.39 -1.61 15.37
N LEU A 528 -28.31 -0.28 15.24
CA LEU A 528 -27.05 0.46 15.28
C LEU A 528 -26.29 0.30 16.61
N LYS A 529 -27.00 0.09 17.72
CA LYS A 529 -26.37 -0.12 19.04
C LYS A 529 -25.58 -1.43 19.11
N GLY A 530 -26.13 -2.52 18.58
CA GLY A 530 -25.44 -3.80 18.51
C GLY A 530 -24.20 -3.73 17.63
N LEU A 531 -24.32 -3.03 16.49
CA LEU A 531 -23.17 -2.82 15.59
C LEU A 531 -22.05 -2.01 16.26
N LEU A 532 -22.37 -0.90 16.93
CA LEU A 532 -21.37 -0.07 17.62
C LEU A 532 -20.72 -0.75 18.83
N ALA A 533 -21.36 -1.77 19.40
CA ALA A 533 -20.80 -2.55 20.51
C ALA A 533 -19.71 -3.55 20.05
N GLN A 534 -19.54 -3.74 18.75
CA GLN A 534 -18.49 -4.62 18.18
C GLN A 534 -17.16 -3.87 17.97
N PHE A 535 -17.18 -2.55 18.01
CA PHE A 535 -16.03 -1.67 17.86
C PHE A 535 -15.71 -0.94 19.17
#